data_c4480fae7ea5a6a1600c99fd255cda5e
#
_entry.id   c4480fae7ea5a6a1600c99fd255cda5e
#
_cell.length_a   1.000
_cell.length_b   1.000
_cell.length_c   1.000
_cell.angle_alpha   90.00
_cell.angle_beta   90.00
_cell.angle_gamma   90.00
#
_symmetry.space_group_name_H-M   'P 1'
#
loop_
_entity.id
_entity.type
_entity.pdbx_description
1 polymer ?
#
loop_
_entity_poly.entity_id
_entity_poly.type
_entity_poly.pdbx_seq_one_letter_code
_entity_poly.pdbx_strand_id
1 'polypeptide(L)'
;MAKKLEKPENHESCSCENCKCGAGCCAGKILLTLLAILWVVAAIMACFYSYKTYQLNALSAWGTENMNKMIQMYKSDAYVKQATEWTDAQISSFNNETNNGTSWETIVNNDESNTETESYGSEWTLTADEIAKLKVNGVIYWPENARITILEFADASCGFCKRQIGQDKTVDNVMAQYPNDVNVIFKNFPIFNETAAEAMACAEDYLSPESYHEYVIAVFSADDATSVDALANLAANYGADASTITSCVNNWQKASEVSATMTEGQSFGITGTPSSVIINNESGKFWLVPGAYPAETFVETIEWLLN
;
A
#
# COMPACT_ATOMS: atom_id res chain seq x y z
N MET A 1 91.37 -8.43 18.03
CA MET A 1 90.69 -7.30 17.38
C MET A 1 89.25 -7.71 17.11
N ALA A 2 88.35 -7.32 18.03
CA ALA A 2 86.89 -7.66 17.93
C ALA A 2 86.19 -6.48 17.28
N LYS A 3 85.50 -6.73 16.15
CA LYS A 3 84.61 -5.79 15.47
C LYS A 3 83.23 -5.79 16.13
N LYS A 4 82.91 -4.64 16.72
CA LYS A 4 81.64 -4.33 17.36
C LYS A 4 80.54 -4.26 16.29
N LEU A 5 79.49 -5.12 16.38
CA LEU A 5 78.31 -5.03 15.57
C LEU A 5 77.42 -3.95 16.17
N GLU A 6 77.08 -2.91 15.40
CA GLU A 6 76.14 -1.87 15.72
C GLU A 6 74.73 -2.40 15.49
N LYS A 7 73.80 -2.15 16.43
CA LYS A 7 72.39 -2.42 16.37
C LYS A 7 71.70 -1.50 15.34
N PRO A 8 70.69 -1.98 14.57
CA PRO A 8 69.93 -1.06 13.72
C PRO A 8 68.96 -0.20 14.57
N GLU A 9 68.95 1.06 14.23
CA GLU A 9 68.13 2.10 14.83
C GLU A 9 66.65 1.85 14.61
N ASN A 10 65.87 2.23 15.62
CA ASN A 10 64.39 2.18 15.65
C ASN A 10 63.77 2.91 14.43
N HIS A 11 62.90 2.22 13.71
CA HIS A 11 61.94 2.85 12.83
C HIS A 11 60.88 3.57 13.69
N GLU A 12 61.04 4.86 13.90
CA GLU A 12 59.98 5.73 14.39
C GLU A 12 58.83 5.74 13.41
N SER A 13 57.62 5.51 13.94
CA SER A 13 56.35 5.58 13.19
C SER A 13 56.13 7.01 12.69
N CYS A 14 56.20 7.23 11.39
CA CYS A 14 55.86 8.50 10.76
C CYS A 14 54.37 8.84 10.97
N SER A 15 54.09 9.80 11.83
CA SER A 15 52.78 10.46 11.85
C SER A 15 52.68 11.48 10.70
N CYS A 16 51.49 11.62 10.09
CA CYS A 16 51.29 12.46 8.90
C CYS A 16 51.55 13.96 9.07
N GLU A 17 51.81 14.44 10.29
CA GLU A 17 52.06 15.88 10.57
C GLU A 17 53.49 16.35 10.36
N ASN A 18 54.48 15.45 10.20
CA ASN A 18 55.90 15.83 10.10
C ASN A 18 56.67 15.12 8.98
N CYS A 19 56.04 14.57 7.96
CA CYS A 19 56.74 13.90 6.87
C CYS A 19 57.30 14.89 5.85
N LYS A 20 58.65 15.07 5.86
CA LYS A 20 59.45 15.63 4.74
C LYS A 20 59.63 14.63 3.59
N CYS A 21 58.80 13.62 3.44
CA CYS A 21 58.83 12.67 2.33
C CYS A 21 57.90 13.18 1.23
N GLY A 22 58.43 13.24 0.01
CA GLY A 22 57.72 13.81 -1.15
C GLY A 22 56.36 13.23 -1.42
N ALA A 23 55.56 13.96 -2.19
CA ALA A 23 54.12 13.82 -2.47
C ALA A 23 53.57 12.39 -2.80
N GLY A 24 54.44 11.39 -2.98
CA GLY A 24 54.05 10.03 -3.33
C GLY A 24 53.51 9.16 -2.17
N CYS A 25 53.93 9.41 -0.92
CA CYS A 25 53.57 8.52 0.20
C CYS A 25 52.20 8.84 0.79
N CYS A 26 51.76 10.10 0.74
CA CYS A 26 50.41 10.51 1.16
C CYS A 26 49.33 10.16 0.10
N ALA A 27 49.68 10.25 -1.19
CA ALA A 27 48.75 9.95 -2.28
C ALA A 27 48.35 8.47 -2.30
N GLY A 28 49.25 7.54 -1.96
CA GLY A 28 48.93 6.11 -1.89
C GLY A 28 47.97 5.74 -0.76
N LYS A 29 48.08 6.39 0.41
CA LYS A 29 47.15 6.17 1.53
C LYS A 29 45.77 6.75 1.23
N ILE A 30 45.68 7.94 0.63
CA ILE A 30 44.45 8.59 0.22
C ILE A 30 43.76 7.74 -0.86
N LEU A 31 44.48 7.21 -1.83
CA LEU A 31 43.93 6.35 -2.88
C LEU A 31 43.36 5.05 -2.30
N LEU A 32 44.07 4.41 -1.35
CA LEU A 32 43.58 3.18 -0.69
C LEU A 32 42.33 3.43 0.14
N THR A 33 42.22 4.58 0.84
CA THR A 33 41.00 4.92 1.58
C THR A 33 39.84 5.23 0.66
N LEU A 34 40.07 5.92 -0.46
CA LEU A 34 39.02 6.17 -1.46
C LEU A 34 38.51 4.87 -2.11
N LEU A 35 39.43 3.93 -2.42
CA LEU A 35 39.05 2.61 -2.94
C LEU A 35 38.25 1.79 -1.91
N ALA A 36 38.60 1.84 -0.64
CA ALA A 36 37.85 1.17 0.42
C ALA A 36 36.46 1.77 0.58
N ILE A 37 36.31 3.09 0.52
CA ILE A 37 35.00 3.77 0.55
C ILE A 37 34.16 3.37 -0.67
N LEU A 38 34.71 3.35 -1.87
CA LEU A 38 34.02 2.91 -3.08
C LEU A 38 33.54 1.45 -2.97
N TRP A 39 34.35 0.57 -2.39
CA TRP A 39 33.98 -0.83 -2.15
C TRP A 39 32.80 -0.96 -1.16
N VAL A 40 32.79 -0.19 -0.08
CA VAL A 40 31.69 -0.17 0.90
C VAL A 40 30.41 0.36 0.25
N VAL A 41 30.50 1.44 -0.52
CA VAL A 41 29.35 2.00 -1.25
C VAL A 41 28.80 0.98 -2.26
N ALA A 42 29.68 0.30 -3.02
CA ALA A 42 29.27 -0.73 -3.96
C ALA A 42 28.59 -1.93 -3.27
N ALA A 43 29.10 -2.35 -2.10
CA ALA A 43 28.49 -3.42 -1.31
C ALA A 43 27.10 -3.02 -0.77
N ILE A 44 26.93 -1.80 -0.27
CA ILE A 44 25.64 -1.26 0.18
C ILE A 44 24.65 -1.22 -0.99
N MET A 45 25.08 -0.73 -2.14
CA MET A 45 24.24 -0.70 -3.34
C MET A 45 23.82 -2.10 -3.82
N ALA A 46 24.73 -3.07 -3.78
CA ALA A 46 24.45 -4.45 -4.13
C ALA A 46 23.45 -5.09 -3.16
N CYS A 47 23.58 -4.85 -1.86
CA CYS A 47 22.60 -5.31 -0.85
C CYS A 47 21.24 -4.66 -1.06
N PHE A 48 21.18 -3.37 -1.35
CA PHE A 48 19.93 -2.66 -1.63
C PHE A 48 19.25 -3.18 -2.89
N TYR A 49 20.02 -3.42 -3.96
CA TYR A 49 19.50 -4.00 -5.21
C TYR A 49 19.00 -5.43 -5.01
N SER A 50 19.70 -6.25 -4.26
CA SER A 50 19.28 -7.63 -3.94
C SER A 50 18.01 -7.64 -3.11
N TYR A 51 17.88 -6.75 -2.14
CA TYR A 51 16.67 -6.58 -1.32
C TYR A 51 15.46 -6.14 -2.17
N LYS A 52 15.64 -5.14 -3.05
CA LYS A 52 14.58 -4.70 -3.99
C LYS A 52 14.15 -5.82 -4.94
N THR A 53 15.10 -6.57 -5.48
CA THR A 53 14.80 -7.70 -6.38
C THR A 53 14.05 -8.81 -5.66
N TYR A 54 14.42 -9.11 -4.42
CA TYR A 54 13.70 -10.06 -3.57
C TYR A 54 12.26 -9.62 -3.31
N GLN A 55 12.04 -8.35 -2.97
CA GLN A 55 10.69 -7.80 -2.78
C GLN A 55 9.84 -7.85 -4.05
N LEU A 56 10.41 -7.47 -5.21
CA LEU A 56 9.71 -7.52 -6.49
C LEU A 56 9.34 -8.96 -6.89
N ASN A 57 10.21 -9.93 -6.66
CA ASN A 57 9.93 -11.34 -6.96
C ASN A 57 8.88 -11.93 -6.00
N ALA A 58 8.91 -11.55 -4.73
CA ALA A 58 7.89 -11.96 -3.76
C ALA A 58 6.51 -11.36 -4.11
N LEU A 59 6.46 -10.08 -4.51
CA LEU A 59 5.24 -9.39 -4.95
C LEU A 59 4.69 -9.99 -6.26
N SER A 60 5.55 -10.34 -7.22
CA SER A 60 5.09 -10.91 -8.49
C SER A 60 4.57 -12.34 -8.33
N ALA A 61 5.24 -13.17 -7.53
CA ALA A 61 4.79 -14.53 -7.23
C ALA A 61 3.44 -14.53 -6.49
N TRP A 62 3.32 -13.63 -5.49
CA TRP A 62 2.08 -13.47 -4.71
C TRP A 62 0.95 -12.89 -5.56
N GLY A 63 1.23 -11.87 -6.40
CA GLY A 63 0.25 -11.24 -7.29
C GLY A 63 -0.32 -12.21 -8.32
N THR A 64 0.50 -13.10 -8.89
CA THR A 64 0.06 -14.07 -9.90
C THR A 64 -0.83 -15.16 -9.29
N GLU A 65 -0.48 -15.65 -8.10
CA GLU A 65 -1.28 -16.65 -7.39
C GLU A 65 -2.64 -16.10 -6.98
N ASN A 66 -2.68 -14.90 -6.43
CA ASN A 66 -3.94 -14.27 -6.01
C ASN A 66 -4.79 -13.78 -7.19
N MET A 67 -4.16 -13.34 -8.29
CA MET A 67 -4.88 -13.03 -9.53
C MET A 67 -5.58 -14.28 -10.07
N ASN A 68 -4.90 -15.43 -10.08
CA ASN A 68 -5.50 -16.69 -10.51
C ASN A 68 -6.64 -17.14 -9.58
N LYS A 69 -6.50 -16.95 -8.25
CA LYS A 69 -7.58 -17.21 -7.29
C LYS A 69 -8.78 -16.29 -7.52
N MET A 70 -8.55 -14.98 -7.76
CA MET A 70 -9.61 -14.04 -8.13
C MET A 70 -10.33 -14.43 -9.44
N ILE A 71 -9.58 -14.77 -10.48
CA ILE A 71 -10.15 -15.22 -11.76
C ILE A 71 -11.00 -16.48 -11.57
N GLN A 72 -10.61 -17.39 -10.70
CA GLN A 72 -11.40 -18.59 -10.39
C GLN A 72 -12.68 -18.24 -9.61
N MET A 73 -12.64 -17.30 -8.68
CA MET A 73 -13.82 -16.79 -7.98
C MET A 73 -14.80 -16.13 -8.95
N TYR A 74 -14.31 -15.31 -9.89
CA TYR A 74 -15.13 -14.71 -10.95
C TYR A 74 -15.80 -15.77 -11.86
N LYS A 75 -15.21 -16.97 -12.01
CA LYS A 75 -15.76 -18.03 -12.85
C LYS A 75 -16.81 -18.91 -12.15
N SER A 76 -16.90 -18.88 -10.83
CA SER A 76 -17.73 -19.84 -10.07
C SER A 76 -19.11 -19.33 -9.66
N ASP A 77 -19.44 -18.04 -9.75
CA ASP A 77 -20.66 -17.51 -9.14
C ASP A 77 -21.66 -16.81 -10.08
N ALA A 78 -22.91 -16.73 -9.61
CA ALA A 78 -24.08 -16.12 -10.26
C ALA A 78 -23.83 -14.67 -10.77
N TYR A 79 -22.81 -14.00 -10.27
CA TYR A 79 -22.34 -12.69 -10.73
C TYR A 79 -21.82 -12.74 -12.17
N VAL A 80 -21.24 -13.88 -12.61
CA VAL A 80 -20.83 -14.08 -14.00
C VAL A 80 -22.01 -14.00 -14.95
N LYS A 81 -23.21 -14.41 -14.52
CA LYS A 81 -24.40 -14.38 -15.37
C LYS A 81 -24.86 -12.95 -15.65
N GLN A 82 -24.77 -12.06 -14.67
CA GLN A 82 -25.13 -10.64 -14.84
C GLN A 82 -24.01 -9.85 -15.51
N ALA A 83 -22.74 -10.15 -15.20
CA ALA A 83 -21.58 -9.54 -15.84
C ALA A 83 -21.39 -10.01 -17.28
N THR A 84 -21.76 -11.26 -17.63
CA THR A 84 -21.71 -11.74 -19.03
C THR A 84 -22.79 -11.11 -19.89
N GLU A 85 -23.99 -10.85 -19.37
CA GLU A 85 -25.02 -10.11 -20.13
C GLU A 85 -24.60 -8.66 -20.39
N TRP A 86 -23.84 -8.05 -19.47
CA TRP A 86 -23.30 -6.70 -19.63
C TRP A 86 -22.05 -6.67 -20.53
N THR A 87 -21.16 -7.66 -20.43
CA THR A 87 -19.94 -7.75 -21.24
C THR A 87 -20.23 -8.13 -22.69
N ASP A 88 -21.23 -8.93 -22.99
CA ASP A 88 -21.59 -9.28 -24.37
C ASP A 88 -22.07 -8.06 -25.18
N ALA A 89 -22.76 -7.13 -24.54
CA ALA A 89 -23.15 -5.85 -25.17
C ALA A 89 -21.94 -4.91 -25.37
N GLN A 90 -20.98 -4.89 -24.49
CA GLN A 90 -19.76 -4.07 -24.59
C GLN A 90 -18.68 -4.72 -25.47
N ILE A 91 -18.52 -6.04 -25.42
CA ILE A 91 -17.58 -6.79 -26.27
C ILE A 91 -18.00 -6.71 -27.75
N SER A 92 -19.29 -6.71 -28.04
CA SER A 92 -19.77 -6.50 -29.41
C SER A 92 -19.48 -5.09 -29.96
N SER A 93 -19.41 -4.08 -29.09
CA SER A 93 -18.98 -2.73 -29.48
C SER A 93 -17.46 -2.60 -29.62
N PHE A 94 -16.69 -3.33 -28.82
CA PHE A 94 -15.22 -3.31 -28.85
C PHE A 94 -14.63 -4.11 -30.03
N ASN A 95 -15.27 -5.22 -30.41
CA ASN A 95 -14.84 -6.06 -31.54
C ASN A 95 -15.09 -5.41 -32.91
N ASN A 96 -15.84 -4.32 -32.97
CA ASN A 96 -16.02 -3.52 -34.19
C ASN A 96 -14.93 -2.47 -34.41
N GLU A 97 -14.06 -2.19 -33.44
CA GLU A 97 -13.00 -1.17 -33.57
C GLU A 97 -11.57 -1.72 -33.69
N THR A 98 -11.32 -3.00 -33.45
CA THR A 98 -9.97 -3.58 -33.55
C THR A 98 -9.94 -4.78 -34.49
N ASN A 99 -9.80 -4.51 -35.79
CA ASN A 99 -9.43 -5.51 -36.80
C ASN A 99 -7.92 -5.85 -36.66
N ASN A 100 -7.52 -6.68 -35.69
CA ASN A 100 -6.27 -7.44 -35.74
C ASN A 100 -6.39 -8.68 -34.86
N GLY A 101 -6.50 -9.84 -35.55
CA GLY A 101 -6.82 -11.13 -34.99
C GLY A 101 -5.80 -11.71 -34.01
N THR A 102 -6.17 -11.72 -32.77
CA THR A 102 -5.82 -12.81 -31.84
C THR A 102 -7.00 -12.94 -30.87
N SER A 103 -7.82 -13.95 -31.14
CA SER A 103 -8.95 -14.31 -30.26
C SER A 103 -8.40 -14.85 -28.94
N TRP A 104 -8.88 -14.29 -27.83
CA TRP A 104 -8.59 -14.77 -26.49
C TRP A 104 -9.06 -16.23 -26.23
N GLU A 105 -9.97 -16.75 -27.05
CA GLU A 105 -10.39 -18.16 -27.05
C GLU A 105 -9.23 -19.14 -27.29
N THR A 106 -8.14 -18.72 -27.92
CA THR A 106 -6.95 -19.57 -28.19
C THR A 106 -6.06 -19.75 -26.96
N ILE A 107 -6.24 -18.94 -25.92
CA ILE A 107 -5.43 -19.00 -24.68
C ILE A 107 -6.07 -19.97 -23.65
N VAL A 108 -7.37 -20.22 -23.75
CA VAL A 108 -8.10 -21.01 -22.76
C VAL A 108 -8.10 -22.52 -23.05
N ASN A 109 -7.80 -22.94 -24.29
CA ASN A 109 -8.01 -24.32 -24.73
C ASN A 109 -6.76 -25.22 -24.77
N ASN A 110 -5.62 -24.81 -24.20
CA ASN A 110 -4.38 -25.57 -24.27
C ASN A 110 -3.91 -26.21 -22.96
N ASP A 111 -4.80 -26.38 -21.96
CA ASP A 111 -4.42 -27.10 -20.74
C ASP A 111 -5.50 -28.13 -20.32
N GLU A 112 -5.79 -29.07 -21.26
CA GLU A 112 -6.48 -30.31 -20.91
C GLU A 112 -5.44 -31.44 -20.79
N SER A 113 -4.80 -31.57 -19.63
CA SER A 113 -4.34 -32.87 -19.12
C SER A 113 -3.82 -32.75 -17.69
N ASN A 114 -4.68 -32.81 -16.71
CA ASN A 114 -4.57 -33.72 -15.55
C ASN A 114 -5.79 -33.52 -14.63
N THR A 115 -6.70 -34.49 -14.69
CA THR A 115 -7.86 -34.60 -13.85
C THR A 115 -7.43 -35.25 -12.53
N GLU A 116 -7.14 -34.44 -11.51
CA GLU A 116 -7.42 -34.82 -10.13
C GLU A 116 -8.46 -33.83 -9.62
N THR A 117 -9.66 -34.34 -9.39
CA THR A 117 -10.77 -33.65 -8.75
C THR A 117 -10.42 -33.41 -7.28
N GLU A 118 -9.58 -32.42 -7.02
CA GLU A 118 -9.55 -31.80 -5.70
C GLU A 118 -10.75 -30.87 -5.61
N SER A 119 -11.56 -31.06 -4.58
CA SER A 119 -12.70 -30.24 -4.23
C SER A 119 -12.21 -28.80 -3.97
N TYR A 120 -12.27 -27.95 -4.99
CA TYR A 120 -12.01 -26.51 -4.89
C TYR A 120 -13.21 -25.84 -4.23
N GLY A 121 -13.24 -25.91 -2.91
CA GLY A 121 -14.24 -25.28 -2.03
C GLY A 121 -13.61 -24.68 -0.79
N SER A 122 -12.42 -24.10 -0.87
CA SER A 122 -11.96 -23.18 0.16
C SER A 122 -12.23 -21.76 -0.32
N GLU A 123 -13.39 -21.22 0.06
CA GLU A 123 -13.59 -19.76 0.07
C GLU A 123 -12.38 -19.17 0.81
N TRP A 124 -11.66 -18.26 0.17
CA TRP A 124 -10.60 -17.53 0.85
C TRP A 124 -11.26 -16.65 1.91
N THR A 125 -11.03 -16.99 3.16
CA THR A 125 -11.57 -16.28 4.32
C THR A 125 -10.40 -15.80 5.18
N LEU A 126 -10.57 -14.63 5.76
CA LEU A 126 -9.65 -14.09 6.75
C LEU A 126 -9.88 -14.77 8.09
N THR A 127 -8.81 -15.11 8.78
CA THR A 127 -8.88 -15.54 10.18
C THR A 127 -9.18 -14.35 11.09
N ALA A 128 -9.66 -14.61 12.29
CA ALA A 128 -9.90 -13.57 13.30
C ALA A 128 -8.63 -12.74 13.59
N ASP A 129 -7.45 -13.40 13.60
CA ASP A 129 -6.16 -12.73 13.83
C ASP A 129 -5.77 -11.81 12.65
N GLU A 130 -6.07 -12.19 11.42
CA GLU A 130 -5.86 -11.35 10.25
C GLU A 130 -6.79 -10.15 10.27
N ILE A 131 -8.09 -10.34 10.56
CA ILE A 131 -9.04 -9.24 10.72
C ILE A 131 -8.60 -8.28 11.83
N ALA A 132 -8.13 -8.80 12.96
CA ALA A 132 -7.62 -7.97 14.07
C ALA A 132 -6.41 -7.13 13.62
N LYS A 133 -5.49 -7.68 12.82
CA LYS A 133 -4.34 -6.94 12.29
C LYS A 133 -4.75 -5.83 11.32
N LEU A 134 -5.78 -6.06 10.50
CA LEU A 134 -6.30 -5.05 9.58
C LEU A 134 -6.87 -3.82 10.32
N LYS A 135 -7.28 -3.99 11.58
CA LYS A 135 -7.82 -2.92 12.44
C LYS A 135 -6.74 -2.12 13.17
N VAL A 136 -5.49 -2.57 13.19
CA VAL A 136 -4.41 -1.93 13.98
C VAL A 136 -3.96 -0.60 13.36
N ASN A 137 -3.86 -0.54 12.03
CA ASN A 137 -3.40 0.66 11.31
C ASN A 137 -4.59 1.39 10.73
N GLY A 138 -5.24 2.21 11.54
CA GLY A 138 -6.36 3.06 11.14
C GLY A 138 -7.40 3.22 12.23
N VAL A 139 -8.16 4.28 12.13
CA VAL A 139 -9.21 4.62 13.09
C VAL A 139 -10.51 3.93 12.67
N ILE A 140 -11.07 3.12 13.57
CA ILE A 140 -12.39 2.53 13.36
C ILE A 140 -13.44 3.60 13.59
N TYR A 141 -14.17 3.93 12.53
CA TYR A 141 -15.32 4.79 12.61
C TYR A 141 -16.58 3.94 12.63
N TRP A 142 -17.21 3.88 13.82
CA TRP A 142 -18.57 3.49 14.12
C TRP A 142 -19.09 2.13 13.62
N PRO A 143 -19.73 1.30 14.40
CA PRO A 143 -19.45 0.90 15.79
C PRO A 143 -18.28 -0.09 15.87
N GLU A 144 -17.61 -0.22 17.03
CA GLU A 144 -16.44 -1.13 17.17
C GLU A 144 -16.75 -2.60 16.88
N ASN A 145 -17.94 -3.06 17.27
CA ASN A 145 -18.39 -4.45 17.14
C ASN A 145 -19.31 -4.67 15.93
N ALA A 146 -19.07 -3.97 14.84
CA ALA A 146 -19.82 -4.16 13.60
C ALA A 146 -19.62 -5.58 13.05
N ARG A 147 -20.66 -6.13 12.41
CA ARG A 147 -20.60 -7.41 11.70
C ARG A 147 -19.82 -7.29 10.39
N ILE A 148 -19.84 -6.11 9.80
CA ILE A 148 -19.16 -5.78 8.54
C ILE A 148 -18.14 -4.66 8.81
N THR A 149 -16.93 -4.82 8.31
CA THR A 149 -15.92 -3.77 8.23
C THR A 149 -15.65 -3.43 6.78
N ILE A 150 -15.69 -2.14 6.44
CA ILE A 150 -15.26 -1.61 5.15
C ILE A 150 -13.87 -1.02 5.33
N LEU A 151 -12.85 -1.57 4.65
CA LEU A 151 -11.54 -0.93 4.52
C LEU A 151 -11.57 -0.07 3.26
N GLU A 152 -11.51 1.25 3.39
CA GLU A 152 -11.57 2.18 2.27
C GLU A 152 -10.17 2.70 1.93
N PHE A 153 -9.58 2.20 0.84
CA PHE A 153 -8.25 2.57 0.37
C PHE A 153 -8.35 3.73 -0.62
N ALA A 154 -7.72 4.86 -0.30
CA ALA A 154 -7.83 6.05 -1.13
C ALA A 154 -6.58 6.94 -1.12
N ASP A 155 -6.48 7.79 -2.16
CA ASP A 155 -5.47 8.82 -2.35
C ASP A 155 -6.15 10.19 -2.48
N ALA A 156 -5.74 11.15 -1.68
CA ALA A 156 -6.34 12.48 -1.62
C ALA A 156 -6.21 13.31 -2.93
N SER A 157 -5.29 12.93 -3.82
CA SER A 157 -5.16 13.56 -5.15
C SER A 157 -5.93 12.83 -6.25
N CYS A 158 -6.51 11.66 -5.94
CA CYS A 158 -7.32 10.92 -6.90
C CYS A 158 -8.71 11.54 -7.05
N GLY A 159 -9.08 11.95 -8.29
CA GLY A 159 -10.38 12.58 -8.56
C GLY A 159 -11.58 11.69 -8.26
N PHE A 160 -11.46 10.36 -8.46
CA PHE A 160 -12.50 9.41 -8.13
C PHE A 160 -12.66 9.24 -6.61
N CYS A 161 -11.56 9.32 -5.83
CA CYS A 161 -11.62 9.32 -4.38
C CYS A 161 -12.29 10.59 -3.84
N LYS A 162 -11.93 11.77 -4.38
CA LYS A 162 -12.59 13.04 -4.04
C LYS A 162 -14.09 12.96 -4.30
N ARG A 163 -14.52 12.33 -5.39
CA ARG A 163 -15.94 12.13 -5.66
C ARG A 163 -16.57 11.19 -4.63
N GLN A 164 -16.03 9.99 -4.43
CA GLN A 164 -16.63 8.97 -3.55
C GLN A 164 -16.70 9.41 -2.09
N ILE A 165 -15.60 9.95 -1.55
CA ILE A 165 -15.47 10.30 -0.13
C ILE A 165 -15.96 11.73 0.12
N GLY A 166 -15.46 12.70 -0.68
CA GLY A 166 -15.71 14.12 -0.42
C GLY A 166 -17.08 14.61 -0.90
N GLN A 167 -17.55 14.14 -2.05
CA GLN A 167 -18.78 14.64 -2.69
C GLN A 167 -19.97 13.74 -2.42
N ASP A 168 -19.89 12.46 -2.88
CA ASP A 168 -21.00 11.51 -2.83
C ASP A 168 -21.17 10.91 -1.43
N LYS A 169 -20.13 10.90 -0.60
CA LYS A 169 -20.11 10.28 0.73
C LYS A 169 -20.66 8.87 0.71
N THR A 170 -20.19 8.08 -0.26
CA THR A 170 -20.76 6.78 -0.59
C THR A 170 -20.78 5.85 0.61
N VAL A 171 -19.65 5.71 1.32
CA VAL A 171 -19.54 4.81 2.48
C VAL A 171 -20.39 5.32 3.65
N ASP A 172 -20.44 6.64 3.89
CA ASP A 172 -21.32 7.22 4.92
C ASP A 172 -22.81 6.91 4.66
N ASN A 173 -23.22 7.01 3.40
CA ASN A 173 -24.58 6.69 3.00
C ASN A 173 -24.91 5.20 3.21
N VAL A 174 -23.93 4.31 3.02
CA VAL A 174 -24.05 2.88 3.33
C VAL A 174 -24.15 2.67 4.85
N MET A 175 -23.27 3.27 5.63
CA MET A 175 -23.25 3.17 7.09
C MET A 175 -24.56 3.68 7.71
N ALA A 176 -25.15 4.74 7.15
CA ALA A 176 -26.44 5.27 7.61
C ALA A 176 -27.59 4.26 7.42
N GLN A 177 -27.48 3.32 6.46
CA GLN A 177 -28.45 2.25 6.26
C GLN A 177 -28.23 1.07 7.23
N TYR A 178 -26.97 0.89 7.72
CA TYR A 178 -26.56 -0.20 8.61
C TYR A 178 -25.88 0.33 9.90
N PRO A 179 -26.55 1.17 10.69
CA PRO A 179 -25.90 1.96 11.75
C PRO A 179 -25.32 1.12 12.90
N ASN A 180 -25.70 -0.16 13.03
CA ASN A 180 -25.22 -1.06 14.06
C ASN A 180 -24.36 -2.20 13.51
N ASP A 181 -24.34 -2.39 12.20
CA ASP A 181 -23.74 -3.57 11.56
C ASP A 181 -22.52 -3.26 10.71
N VAL A 182 -22.31 -1.99 10.33
CA VAL A 182 -21.22 -1.59 9.43
C VAL A 182 -20.35 -0.53 10.09
N ASN A 183 -19.05 -0.75 10.05
CA ASN A 183 -18.05 0.29 10.34
C ASN A 183 -17.10 0.47 9.15
N VAL A 184 -16.37 1.58 9.17
CA VAL A 184 -15.34 1.88 8.18
C VAL A 184 -13.99 2.13 8.85
N ILE A 185 -12.93 1.71 8.17
CA ILE A 185 -11.55 2.07 8.47
C ILE A 185 -10.97 2.67 7.21
N PHE A 186 -10.63 3.94 7.29
CA PHE A 186 -9.93 4.61 6.20
C PHE A 186 -8.49 4.13 6.14
N LYS A 187 -7.99 3.86 4.93
CA LYS A 187 -6.64 3.34 4.67
C LYS A 187 -5.93 4.22 3.64
N ASN A 188 -4.83 4.80 4.05
CA ASN A 188 -3.99 5.57 3.14
C ASN A 188 -3.38 4.70 2.05
N PHE A 189 -3.65 5.02 0.78
CA PHE A 189 -3.06 4.34 -0.37
C PHE A 189 -2.53 5.38 -1.39
N PRO A 190 -1.46 6.13 -1.03
CA PRO A 190 -0.96 7.23 -1.84
C PRO A 190 -0.29 6.72 -3.13
N ILE A 191 -0.92 6.98 -4.26
CA ILE A 191 -0.35 6.79 -5.61
C ILE A 191 0.30 8.09 -6.08
N PHE A 192 -0.30 9.23 -5.70
CA PHE A 192 0.07 10.57 -6.18
C PHE A 192 0.43 11.54 -5.06
N ASN A 193 -0.04 11.33 -3.83
CA ASN A 193 0.07 12.31 -2.75
C ASN A 193 0.42 11.69 -1.39
N GLU A 194 1.72 11.45 -1.20
CA GLU A 194 2.26 10.96 0.06
C GLU A 194 2.12 11.98 1.21
N THR A 195 2.16 13.30 0.90
CA THR A 195 2.05 14.36 1.90
C THR A 195 0.69 14.33 2.60
N ALA A 196 -0.40 14.17 1.84
CA ALA A 196 -1.73 14.07 2.42
C ALA A 196 -1.91 12.77 3.22
N ALA A 197 -1.36 11.67 2.73
CA ALA A 197 -1.39 10.39 3.45
C ALA A 197 -0.65 10.49 4.79
N GLU A 198 0.53 11.10 4.80
CA GLU A 198 1.29 11.35 6.02
C GLU A 198 0.53 12.26 6.99
N ALA A 199 -0.12 13.33 6.48
CA ALA A 199 -0.90 14.25 7.32
C ALA A 199 -2.12 13.56 7.95
N MET A 200 -2.82 12.72 7.20
CA MET A 200 -3.95 11.94 7.73
C MET A 200 -3.46 10.93 8.77
N ALA A 201 -2.39 10.20 8.51
CA ALA A 201 -1.80 9.28 9.47
C ALA A 201 -1.29 10.00 10.73
N CYS A 202 -0.70 11.20 10.61
CA CYS A 202 -0.33 12.02 11.76
C CYS A 202 -1.54 12.43 12.60
N ALA A 203 -2.67 12.72 11.97
CA ALA A 203 -3.87 13.19 12.66
C ALA A 203 -4.57 12.08 13.46
N GLU A 204 -4.39 10.80 13.10
CA GLU A 204 -4.95 9.65 13.82
C GLU A 204 -4.60 9.63 15.30
N ASP A 205 -3.39 10.07 15.68
CA ASP A 205 -2.94 10.06 17.08
C ASP A 205 -3.59 11.16 17.95
N TYR A 206 -4.24 12.15 17.33
CA TYR A 206 -4.69 13.37 18.02
C TYR A 206 -6.18 13.64 17.90
N LEU A 207 -6.89 12.96 17.03
CA LEU A 207 -8.31 13.16 16.79
C LEU A 207 -9.14 12.01 17.37
N SER A 208 -10.36 12.30 17.85
CA SER A 208 -11.32 11.24 18.12
C SER A 208 -11.72 10.55 16.81
N PRO A 209 -12.26 9.32 16.86
CA PRO A 209 -12.73 8.63 15.63
C PRO A 209 -13.68 9.48 14.78
N GLU A 210 -14.60 10.19 15.40
CA GLU A 210 -15.55 11.06 14.71
C GLU A 210 -14.84 12.26 14.06
N SER A 211 -13.97 12.95 14.84
CA SER A 211 -13.20 14.08 14.33
C SER A 211 -12.24 13.67 13.21
N TYR A 212 -11.64 12.49 13.34
CA TYR A 212 -10.76 11.96 12.30
C TYR A 212 -11.51 11.66 11.01
N HIS A 213 -12.67 11.02 11.10
CA HIS A 213 -13.51 10.74 9.94
C HIS A 213 -13.94 12.02 9.21
N GLU A 214 -14.39 13.03 9.96
CA GLU A 214 -14.74 14.34 9.39
C GLU A 214 -13.53 15.04 8.77
N TYR A 215 -12.35 14.93 9.39
CA TYR A 215 -11.10 15.46 8.83
C TYR A 215 -10.75 14.77 7.50
N VAL A 216 -10.84 13.44 7.42
CA VAL A 216 -10.62 12.70 6.16
C VAL A 216 -11.56 13.21 5.07
N ILE A 217 -12.88 13.30 5.34
CA ILE A 217 -13.84 13.84 4.37
C ILE A 217 -13.45 15.25 3.93
N ALA A 218 -13.01 16.10 4.85
CA ALA A 218 -12.59 17.47 4.55
C ALA A 218 -11.34 17.51 3.66
N VAL A 219 -10.37 16.62 3.89
CA VAL A 219 -9.18 16.49 3.03
C VAL A 219 -9.58 16.11 1.60
N PHE A 220 -10.50 15.16 1.44
CA PHE A 220 -10.99 14.76 0.12
C PHE A 220 -11.92 15.78 -0.54
N SER A 221 -12.50 16.69 0.25
CA SER A 221 -13.33 17.81 -0.23
C SER A 221 -12.51 19.06 -0.56
N ALA A 222 -11.25 19.13 -0.12
CA ALA A 222 -10.40 20.28 -0.32
C ALA A 222 -9.96 20.43 -1.79
N ASP A 223 -9.88 21.67 -2.26
CA ASP A 223 -9.33 21.98 -3.58
C ASP A 223 -7.82 21.67 -3.64
N ASP A 224 -7.10 21.96 -2.57
CA ASP A 224 -5.67 21.69 -2.40
C ASP A 224 -5.42 20.83 -1.14
N ALA A 225 -5.04 19.58 -1.36
CA ALA A 225 -4.62 18.64 -0.32
C ALA A 225 -3.11 18.32 -0.41
N THR A 226 -2.30 19.22 -0.98
CA THR A 226 -0.85 19.00 -1.19
C THR A 226 0.03 19.80 -0.23
N SER A 227 -0.49 20.89 0.32
CA SER A 227 0.24 21.76 1.22
C SER A 227 0.19 21.25 2.67
N VAL A 228 1.38 21.05 3.28
CA VAL A 228 1.49 20.64 4.69
C VAL A 228 0.75 21.60 5.61
N ASP A 229 0.93 22.92 5.40
CA ASP A 229 0.28 23.94 6.23
C ASP A 229 -1.25 23.92 6.07
N ALA A 230 -1.75 23.71 4.85
CA ALA A 230 -3.20 23.62 4.61
C ALA A 230 -3.80 22.39 5.31
N LEU A 231 -3.15 21.24 5.19
CA LEU A 231 -3.57 19.98 5.82
C LEU A 231 -3.53 20.07 7.36
N ALA A 232 -2.47 20.66 7.92
CA ALA A 232 -2.32 20.84 9.36
C ALA A 232 -3.37 21.84 9.92
N ASN A 233 -3.62 22.95 9.23
CA ASN A 233 -4.66 23.90 9.62
C ASN A 233 -6.06 23.28 9.48
N LEU A 234 -6.27 22.43 8.49
CA LEU A 234 -7.51 21.69 8.35
C LEU A 234 -7.72 20.72 9.53
N ALA A 235 -6.68 19.98 9.94
CA ALA A 235 -6.74 19.10 11.11
C ALA A 235 -7.04 19.86 12.40
N ALA A 236 -6.55 21.11 12.52
CA ALA A 236 -6.83 21.96 13.67
C ALA A 236 -8.30 22.33 13.82
N ASN A 237 -9.06 22.41 12.72
CA ASN A 237 -10.52 22.64 12.79
C ASN A 237 -11.27 21.47 13.46
N TYR A 238 -10.64 20.29 13.54
CA TYR A 238 -11.19 19.07 14.15
C TYR A 238 -10.58 18.74 15.51
N GLY A 239 -9.63 19.55 16.01
CA GLY A 239 -9.10 19.46 17.37
C GLY A 239 -7.63 19.07 17.49
N ALA A 240 -6.91 18.84 16.39
CA ALA A 240 -5.46 18.63 16.43
C ALA A 240 -4.70 19.96 16.59
N ASP A 241 -3.45 19.90 17.08
CA ASP A 241 -2.56 21.06 17.05
C ASP A 241 -1.83 21.14 15.70
N ALA A 242 -2.03 22.23 14.95
CA ALA A 242 -1.46 22.39 13.62
C ALA A 242 0.07 22.29 13.59
N SER A 243 0.75 22.82 14.63
CA SER A 243 2.21 22.77 14.71
C SER A 243 2.72 21.34 14.92
N THR A 244 1.97 20.54 15.66
CA THR A 244 2.24 19.13 15.88
C THR A 244 2.09 18.33 14.58
N ILE A 245 0.99 18.53 13.85
CA ILE A 245 0.78 17.89 12.53
C ILE A 245 1.86 18.33 11.53
N THR A 246 2.16 19.63 11.44
CA THR A 246 3.23 20.13 10.56
C THR A 246 4.57 19.49 10.89
N SER A 247 4.92 19.37 12.18
CA SER A 247 6.16 18.71 12.60
C SER A 247 6.19 17.23 12.27
N CYS A 248 5.08 16.51 12.48
CA CYS A 248 4.94 15.10 12.15
C CYS A 248 5.16 14.85 10.65
N VAL A 249 4.45 15.59 9.80
CA VAL A 249 4.55 15.46 8.33
C VAL A 249 5.95 15.81 7.82
N ASN A 250 6.54 16.93 8.25
CA ASN A 250 7.85 17.36 7.80
C ASN A 250 8.98 16.39 8.19
N ASN A 251 8.79 15.60 9.24
CA ASN A 251 9.73 14.58 9.69
C ASN A 251 9.35 13.16 9.25
N TRP A 252 8.30 12.98 8.46
CA TRP A 252 7.84 11.69 7.94
C TRP A 252 7.67 10.64 9.04
N GLN A 253 7.03 11.03 10.17
CA GLN A 253 6.95 10.19 11.35
C GLN A 253 6.03 8.99 11.16
N LYS A 254 5.11 9.06 10.20
CA LYS A 254 4.13 8.01 9.88
C LYS A 254 4.42 7.27 8.57
N ALA A 255 5.58 7.54 7.92
CA ALA A 255 5.91 6.93 6.63
C ALA A 255 5.88 5.39 6.64
N SER A 256 6.31 4.76 7.74
CA SER A 256 6.24 3.30 7.89
C SER A 256 4.81 2.78 7.99
N GLU A 257 3.91 3.52 8.61
CA GLU A 257 2.50 3.19 8.75
C GLU A 257 1.79 3.34 7.40
N VAL A 258 2.00 4.44 6.69
CA VAL A 258 1.49 4.64 5.32
C VAL A 258 1.99 3.54 4.38
N SER A 259 3.27 3.16 4.48
CA SER A 259 3.82 2.05 3.70
C SER A 259 3.18 0.69 4.06
N ALA A 260 2.86 0.48 5.33
CA ALA A 260 2.18 -0.73 5.78
C ALA A 260 0.75 -0.82 5.23
N THR A 261 -0.01 0.29 5.23
CA THR A 261 -1.37 0.32 4.64
C THR A 261 -1.36 0.13 3.13
N MET A 262 -0.34 0.64 2.43
CA MET A 262 -0.15 0.33 1.00
C MET A 262 0.11 -1.16 0.77
N THR A 263 1.00 -1.78 1.57
CA THR A 263 1.28 -3.22 1.48
C THR A 263 0.03 -4.05 1.79
N GLU A 264 -0.75 -3.62 2.77
CA GLU A 264 -2.03 -4.23 3.13
C GLU A 264 -3.01 -4.19 1.94
N GLY A 265 -3.22 -3.02 1.31
CA GLY A 265 -4.07 -2.90 0.13
C GLY A 265 -3.58 -3.75 -1.05
N GLN A 266 -2.26 -3.76 -1.31
CA GLN A 266 -1.67 -4.62 -2.33
C GLN A 266 -1.91 -6.11 -2.04
N SER A 267 -1.99 -6.49 -0.76
CA SER A 267 -2.30 -7.86 -0.36
C SER A 267 -3.71 -8.30 -0.76
N PHE A 268 -4.64 -7.41 -0.93
CA PHE A 268 -5.97 -7.65 -1.48
C PHE A 268 -6.03 -7.50 -3.02
N GLY A 269 -4.90 -7.29 -3.70
CA GLY A 269 -4.84 -7.08 -5.14
C GLY A 269 -5.21 -5.66 -5.58
N ILE A 270 -5.24 -4.69 -4.67
CA ILE A 270 -5.53 -3.30 -5.00
C ILE A 270 -4.38 -2.71 -5.82
N THR A 271 -4.71 -2.16 -6.99
CA THR A 271 -3.77 -1.50 -7.92
C THR A 271 -4.15 -0.06 -8.22
N GLY A 272 -5.28 0.41 -7.72
CA GLY A 272 -5.81 1.76 -7.95
C GLY A 272 -6.75 2.21 -6.87
N THR A 273 -7.09 3.50 -6.86
CA THR A 273 -7.95 4.14 -5.87
C THR A 273 -9.14 4.86 -6.51
N PRO A 274 -10.27 4.96 -5.81
CA PRO A 274 -10.55 4.29 -4.54
C PRO A 274 -10.70 2.78 -4.75
N SER A 275 -10.47 2.00 -3.71
CA SER A 275 -10.84 0.59 -3.65
C SER A 275 -11.30 0.27 -2.24
N SER A 276 -12.33 -0.57 -2.12
CA SER A 276 -12.88 -0.93 -0.80
C SER A 276 -12.88 -2.44 -0.61
N VAL A 277 -12.42 -2.91 0.54
CA VAL A 277 -12.54 -4.31 0.94
C VAL A 277 -13.64 -4.41 2.00
N ILE A 278 -14.69 -5.15 1.71
CA ILE A 278 -15.84 -5.34 2.60
C ILE A 278 -15.68 -6.71 3.25
N ILE A 279 -15.61 -6.76 4.58
CA ILE A 279 -15.29 -7.96 5.36
C ILE A 279 -16.45 -8.29 6.29
N ASN A 280 -16.91 -9.53 6.28
CA ASN A 280 -17.74 -10.07 7.35
C ASN A 280 -16.84 -10.52 8.50
N ASN A 281 -16.94 -9.84 9.64
CA ASN A 281 -16.06 -10.05 10.80
C ASN A 281 -16.28 -11.38 11.53
N GLU A 282 -17.44 -12.04 11.31
CA GLU A 282 -17.77 -13.31 11.93
C GLU A 282 -17.27 -14.51 11.09
N SER A 283 -17.53 -14.47 9.78
CA SER A 283 -17.17 -15.56 8.87
C SER A 283 -15.78 -15.42 8.25
N GLY A 284 -15.19 -14.22 8.27
CA GLY A 284 -13.97 -13.89 7.58
C GLY A 284 -14.12 -13.76 6.06
N LYS A 285 -15.30 -13.97 5.51
CA LYS A 285 -15.58 -13.72 4.09
C LYS A 285 -15.37 -12.25 3.76
N PHE A 286 -14.81 -11.97 2.60
CA PHE A 286 -14.64 -10.59 2.16
C PHE A 286 -14.84 -10.43 0.67
N TRP A 287 -15.04 -9.19 0.24
CA TRP A 287 -15.17 -8.82 -1.16
C TRP A 287 -14.43 -7.53 -1.46
N LEU A 288 -13.73 -7.49 -2.60
CA LEU A 288 -13.07 -6.29 -3.11
C LEU A 288 -14.00 -5.56 -4.08
N VAL A 289 -14.25 -4.28 -3.81
CA VAL A 289 -14.92 -3.33 -4.71
C VAL A 289 -13.84 -2.41 -5.29
N PRO A 290 -13.34 -2.67 -6.51
CA PRO A 290 -12.22 -1.92 -7.11
C PRO A 290 -12.74 -0.71 -7.89
N GLY A 291 -12.68 0.49 -7.32
CA GLY A 291 -13.10 1.74 -7.95
C GLY A 291 -14.24 2.46 -7.24
N ALA A 292 -14.61 3.62 -7.78
CA ALA A 292 -15.68 4.45 -7.24
C ALA A 292 -17.05 3.96 -7.74
N TYR A 293 -17.65 3.05 -6.99
CA TYR A 293 -18.99 2.49 -7.25
C TYR A 293 -20.05 3.23 -6.44
N PRO A 294 -21.33 3.20 -6.86
CA PRO A 294 -22.43 3.77 -6.12
C PRO A 294 -22.73 2.95 -4.85
N ALA A 295 -23.48 3.54 -3.90
CA ALA A 295 -23.80 2.93 -2.61
C ALA A 295 -24.55 1.58 -2.74
N GLU A 296 -25.34 1.41 -3.79
CA GLU A 296 -26.09 0.19 -4.08
C GLU A 296 -25.18 -1.03 -4.22
N THR A 297 -24.00 -0.87 -4.87
CA THR A 297 -23.02 -1.96 -5.01
C THR A 297 -22.48 -2.41 -3.64
N PHE A 298 -22.26 -1.48 -2.72
CA PHE A 298 -21.84 -1.79 -1.36
C PHE A 298 -22.95 -2.51 -0.59
N VAL A 299 -24.19 -2.03 -0.71
CA VAL A 299 -25.38 -2.64 -0.07
C VAL A 299 -25.55 -4.08 -0.53
N GLU A 300 -25.54 -4.34 -1.85
CA GLU A 300 -25.67 -5.69 -2.41
C GLU A 300 -24.54 -6.61 -1.91
N THR A 301 -23.32 -6.10 -1.84
CA THR A 301 -22.16 -6.85 -1.33
C THR A 301 -22.32 -7.18 0.15
N ILE A 302 -22.76 -6.22 0.96
CA ILE A 302 -23.00 -6.41 2.40
C ILE A 302 -24.09 -7.45 2.62
N GLU A 303 -25.20 -7.35 1.90
CA GLU A 303 -26.31 -8.32 2.00
C GLU A 303 -25.86 -9.73 1.63
N TRP A 304 -25.03 -9.86 0.58
CA TRP A 304 -24.45 -11.15 0.20
C TRP A 304 -23.50 -11.70 1.28
N LEU A 305 -22.66 -10.85 1.89
CA LEU A 305 -21.73 -11.27 2.94
C LEU A 305 -22.45 -11.67 4.24
N LEU A 306 -23.64 -11.11 4.52
CA LEU A 306 -24.41 -11.40 5.72
C LEU A 306 -25.27 -12.66 5.61
N ASN A 307 -25.47 -13.19 4.41
CA ASN A 307 -26.25 -14.40 4.13
C ASN A 307 -25.36 -15.62 3.85
#